data_5a9378be4f29beb832755bd7ff3c1821
#
_entry.id   5a9378be4f29beb832755bd7ff3c1821
#
_cell.length_a   1.000
_cell.length_b   1.000
_cell.length_c   1.000
_cell.angle_alpha   90.00
_cell.angle_beta   90.00
_cell.angle_gamma   90.00
#
_symmetry.space_group_name_H-M   'P 1'
#
loop_
_entity.id
_entity.type
_entity.pdbx_description
1 polymer ?
#
loop_
_entity_poly.entity_id
_entity_poly.type
_entity_poly.pdbx_seq_one_letter_code
_entity_poly.pdbx_strand_id
1 'polypeptide(L)'
;MSKLSLKQRQGKREKLVAKYAKKYAELKAIADNAKKSDEERYAARLDLQQLPRNANPTRLRNRCGITGRPRGTFRKFGLGRSKIRELAFKGDIPGVVKASW
;
A
#
# COMPACT_ATOMS: atom_id res chain seq x y z
N MET A 1 7.06 -17.51 5.50
CA MET A 1 6.60 -16.34 6.29
C MET A 1 7.61 -15.20 6.23
N SER A 2 7.13 -13.98 6.27
CA SER A 2 8.02 -12.80 6.31
C SER A 2 8.65 -12.64 7.69
N LYS A 3 9.86 -12.10 7.70
CA LYS A 3 10.52 -11.74 8.95
C LYS A 3 9.77 -10.59 9.63
N LEU A 4 9.82 -10.54 10.95
CA LEU A 4 9.19 -9.48 11.74
C LEU A 4 9.70 -8.08 11.33
N SER A 5 10.99 -7.96 11.01
CA SER A 5 11.58 -6.70 10.56
C SER A 5 10.92 -6.16 9.28
N LEU A 6 10.55 -7.03 8.36
CA LEU A 6 9.85 -6.62 7.13
C LEU A 6 8.43 -6.12 7.41
N LYS A 7 7.73 -6.79 8.31
CA LYS A 7 6.39 -6.37 8.75
C LYS A 7 6.43 -5.01 9.45
N GLN A 8 7.44 -4.79 10.30
CA GLN A 8 7.62 -3.51 10.99
C GLN A 8 7.96 -2.38 10.02
N ARG A 9 8.78 -2.64 8.99
CA ARG A 9 9.07 -1.65 7.94
C ARG A 9 7.81 -1.26 7.19
N GLN A 10 6.97 -2.24 6.87
CA GLN A 10 5.68 -1.97 6.22
C GLN A 10 4.80 -1.08 7.09
N GLY A 11 4.70 -1.35 8.39
CA GLY A 11 3.95 -0.53 9.33
C GLY A 11 4.47 0.90 9.42
N LYS A 12 5.80 1.08 9.43
CA LYS A 12 6.41 2.42 9.42
C LYS A 12 6.09 3.18 8.14
N ARG A 13 6.13 2.51 6.98
CA ARG A 13 5.78 3.13 5.70
C ARG A 13 4.31 3.55 5.68
N GLU A 14 3.41 2.70 6.16
CA GLU A 14 1.98 3.02 6.25
C GLU A 14 1.74 4.27 7.10
N LYS A 15 2.38 4.38 8.26
CA LYS A 15 2.27 5.54 9.14
C LYS A 15 2.78 6.81 8.47
N LEU A 16 3.94 6.76 7.81
CA LEU A 16 4.51 7.91 7.12
C LEU A 16 3.67 8.33 5.92
N VAL A 17 3.16 7.38 5.14
CA VAL A 17 2.26 7.68 4.02
C VAL A 17 1.00 8.38 4.52
N ALA A 18 0.41 7.90 5.61
CA ALA A 18 -0.77 8.53 6.19
C ALA A 18 -0.47 9.95 6.70
N LYS A 19 0.68 10.13 7.35
CA LYS A 19 1.10 11.44 7.89
C LYS A 19 1.28 12.49 6.79
N TYR A 20 1.89 12.12 5.68
CA TYR A 20 2.19 13.04 4.58
C TYR A 20 1.21 12.96 3.42
N ALA A 21 0.11 12.19 3.54
CA ALA A 21 -0.83 11.95 2.45
C ALA A 21 -1.39 13.26 1.88
N LYS A 22 -1.83 14.17 2.74
CA LYS A 22 -2.42 15.46 2.33
C LYS A 22 -1.40 16.32 1.59
N LYS A 23 -0.21 16.47 2.18
CA LYS A 23 0.87 17.28 1.59
C LYS A 23 1.32 16.68 0.24
N TYR A 24 1.47 15.38 0.18
CA TYR A 24 1.83 14.67 -1.04
C TYR A 24 0.79 14.90 -2.14
N ALA A 25 -0.50 14.76 -1.82
CA ALA A 25 -1.58 14.95 -2.77
C ALA A 25 -1.63 16.39 -3.31
N GLU A 26 -1.47 17.38 -2.44
CA GLU A 26 -1.44 18.79 -2.84
C GLU A 26 -0.28 19.09 -3.80
N LEU A 27 0.93 18.65 -3.45
CA LEU A 27 2.12 18.87 -4.27
C LEU A 27 2.03 18.13 -5.60
N LYS A 28 1.53 16.90 -5.60
CA LYS A 28 1.35 16.13 -6.82
C LYS A 28 0.31 16.76 -7.75
N ALA A 29 -0.78 17.28 -7.20
CA ALA A 29 -1.79 17.97 -7.99
C ALA A 29 -1.20 19.20 -8.69
N ILE A 30 -0.36 19.98 -8.01
CA ILE A 30 0.33 21.12 -8.60
C ILE A 30 1.31 20.67 -9.69
N ALA A 31 2.11 19.65 -9.42
CA ALA A 31 3.11 19.15 -10.35
C ALA A 31 2.50 18.60 -11.65
N ASP A 32 1.33 17.95 -11.55
CA ASP A 32 0.65 17.33 -12.69
C ASP A 32 -0.33 18.29 -13.41
N ASN A 33 -0.55 19.50 -12.87
CA ASN A 33 -1.50 20.45 -13.46
C ASN A 33 -0.86 21.21 -14.63
N ALA A 34 -1.32 20.92 -15.85
CA ALA A 34 -0.81 21.55 -17.07
C ALA A 34 -1.11 23.04 -17.16
N LYS A 35 -2.09 23.55 -16.39
CA LYS A 35 -2.45 24.96 -16.37
C LYS A 35 -1.53 25.81 -15.50
N LYS A 36 -0.75 25.18 -14.63
CA LYS A 36 0.23 25.91 -13.79
C LYS A 36 1.49 26.23 -14.58
N SER A 37 2.20 27.26 -14.16
CA SER A 37 3.46 27.63 -14.79
C SER A 37 4.52 26.55 -14.56
N ASP A 38 5.53 26.49 -15.46
CA ASP A 38 6.62 25.51 -15.32
C ASP A 38 7.41 25.73 -14.03
N GLU A 39 7.55 26.97 -13.57
CA GLU A 39 8.25 27.30 -12.33
C GLU A 39 7.52 26.73 -11.11
N GLU A 40 6.19 26.89 -11.04
CA GLU A 40 5.37 26.34 -9.95
C GLU A 40 5.42 24.81 -9.95
N ARG A 41 5.31 24.20 -11.12
CA ARG A 41 5.39 22.73 -11.27
C ARG A 41 6.75 22.20 -10.84
N TYR A 42 7.83 22.90 -11.22
CA TYR A 42 9.18 22.51 -10.84
C TYR A 42 9.39 22.64 -9.34
N ALA A 43 8.94 23.72 -8.72
CA ALA A 43 9.01 23.90 -7.27
C ALA A 43 8.27 22.80 -6.53
N ALA A 44 7.07 22.41 -7.00
CA ALA A 44 6.30 21.33 -6.41
C ALA A 44 7.03 19.98 -6.51
N ARG A 45 7.70 19.71 -7.62
CA ARG A 45 8.50 18.49 -7.80
C ARG A 45 9.70 18.45 -6.84
N LEU A 46 10.36 19.58 -6.63
CA LEU A 46 11.45 19.66 -5.66
C LEU A 46 10.95 19.39 -4.24
N ASP A 47 9.82 19.97 -3.87
CA ASP A 47 9.22 19.75 -2.56
C ASP A 47 8.81 18.27 -2.35
N LEU A 48 8.30 17.63 -3.40
CA LEU A 48 8.00 16.19 -3.36
C LEU A 48 9.26 15.35 -3.10
N GLN A 49 10.39 15.74 -3.70
CA GLN A 49 11.66 15.03 -3.49
C GLN A 49 12.21 15.20 -2.07
N GLN A 50 11.85 16.28 -1.38
CA GLN A 50 12.29 16.52 -0.01
C GLN A 50 11.51 15.71 1.03
N LEU A 51 10.36 15.16 0.66
CA LEU A 51 9.60 14.29 1.57
C LEU A 51 10.38 13.00 1.86
N PRO A 52 10.18 12.40 3.05
CA PRO A 52 10.82 11.11 3.35
C PRO A 52 10.47 10.08 2.29
N ARG A 53 11.45 9.28 1.88
CA ARG A 53 11.23 8.25 0.85
C ARG A 53 10.14 7.25 1.25
N ASN A 54 10.07 6.91 2.54
CA ASN A 54 9.06 5.98 3.05
C ASN A 54 7.66 6.59 3.13
N ALA A 55 7.51 7.89 2.89
CA ALA A 55 6.22 8.56 2.75
C ALA A 55 5.61 8.39 1.36
N ASN A 56 6.34 7.83 0.41
CA ASN A 56 5.87 7.62 -0.95
C ASN A 56 4.92 6.41 -1.00
N PRO A 57 3.66 6.58 -1.43
CA PRO A 57 2.69 5.48 -1.47
C PRO A 57 3.08 4.34 -2.42
N THR A 58 3.96 4.57 -3.41
CA THR A 58 4.40 3.51 -4.32
C THR A 58 5.23 2.43 -3.62
N ARG A 59 5.78 2.72 -2.45
CA ARG A 59 6.54 1.75 -1.65
C ARG A 59 5.67 0.84 -0.80
N LEU A 60 4.39 1.17 -0.65
CA LEU A 60 3.44 0.32 0.05
C LEU A 60 3.18 -0.94 -0.77
N ARG A 61 3.06 -2.06 -0.09
CA ARG A 61 2.74 -3.32 -0.73
C ARG A 61 1.67 -4.05 0.05
N ASN A 62 0.72 -4.63 -0.66
CA ASN A 62 -0.30 -5.48 -0.05
C ASN A 62 0.36 -6.76 0.45
N ARG A 63 0.17 -7.05 1.74
CA ARG A 63 0.72 -8.23 2.39
C ARG A 63 -0.38 -8.99 3.11
N CYS A 64 -0.19 -10.29 3.26
CA CYS A 64 -1.08 -11.09 4.08
C CYS A 64 -1.10 -10.55 5.52
N GLY A 65 -2.28 -10.32 6.08
CA GLY A 65 -2.42 -9.81 7.44
C GLY A 65 -1.91 -10.76 8.53
N ILE A 66 -1.82 -12.06 8.22
CA ILE A 66 -1.37 -13.08 9.17
C ILE A 66 0.11 -13.40 8.99
N THR A 67 0.54 -13.70 7.74
CA THR A 67 1.90 -14.18 7.47
C THR A 67 2.85 -13.09 6.98
N GLY A 68 2.34 -11.97 6.47
CA GLY A 68 3.15 -10.91 5.88
C GLY A 68 3.64 -11.21 4.47
N ARG A 69 3.15 -12.27 3.83
CA ARG A 69 3.54 -12.64 2.48
C ARG A 69 3.23 -11.50 1.49
N PRO A 70 4.20 -11.04 0.65
CA PRO A 70 3.99 -9.90 -0.25
C PRO A 70 3.37 -10.26 -1.60
N ARG A 71 3.24 -11.54 -1.91
CA ARG A 71 2.71 -12.03 -3.19
C ARG A 71 1.52 -12.95 -2.96
N GLY A 72 0.69 -13.09 -4.00
CA GLY A 72 -0.47 -13.97 -3.93
C GLY A 72 -1.49 -13.56 -2.88
N THR A 73 -1.67 -12.26 -2.67
CA THR A 73 -2.63 -11.70 -1.72
C THR A 73 -3.89 -11.21 -2.42
N PHE A 74 -5.04 -11.38 -1.77
CA PHE A 74 -6.31 -10.86 -2.25
C PHE A 74 -6.69 -9.63 -1.43
N ARG A 75 -6.86 -8.49 -2.11
CA ARG A 75 -7.24 -7.23 -1.45
C ARG A 75 -8.55 -7.32 -0.70
N LYS A 76 -9.50 -8.08 -1.26
CA LYS A 76 -10.83 -8.25 -0.67
C LYS A 76 -10.78 -8.80 0.75
N PHE A 77 -9.86 -9.73 1.00
CA PHE A 77 -9.73 -10.40 2.30
C PHE A 77 -8.53 -9.91 3.11
N GLY A 78 -7.55 -9.26 2.46
CA GLY A 78 -6.32 -8.87 3.12
C GLY A 78 -5.44 -10.04 3.52
N LEU A 79 -5.57 -11.18 2.85
CA LEU A 79 -4.89 -12.44 3.19
C LEU A 79 -4.20 -13.04 1.97
N GLY A 80 -3.16 -13.83 2.22
CA GLY A 80 -2.51 -14.63 1.18
C GLY A 80 -3.37 -15.83 0.76
N ARG A 81 -3.11 -16.34 -0.43
CA ARG A 81 -3.88 -17.45 -1.02
C ARG A 81 -4.00 -18.67 -0.09
N SER A 82 -2.89 -19.04 0.57
CA SER A 82 -2.88 -20.21 1.46
C SER A 82 -3.75 -20.00 2.70
N LYS A 83 -3.74 -18.80 3.27
CA LYS A 83 -4.55 -18.47 4.44
C LYS A 83 -6.03 -18.34 4.09
N ILE A 84 -6.35 -17.82 2.92
CA ILE A 84 -7.73 -17.80 2.43
C ILE A 84 -8.26 -19.21 2.29
N ARG A 85 -7.48 -20.12 1.72
CA ARG A 85 -7.87 -21.52 1.57
C ARG A 85 -8.12 -22.19 2.94
N GLU A 86 -7.20 -22.02 3.89
CA GLU A 86 -7.36 -22.58 5.25
C GLU A 86 -8.60 -22.06 5.94
N LEU A 87 -8.81 -20.74 5.93
CA LEU A 87 -9.94 -20.12 6.61
C LEU A 87 -11.28 -20.43 5.93
N ALA A 88 -11.28 -20.55 4.59
CA ALA A 88 -12.48 -20.94 3.85
C ALA A 88 -12.92 -22.37 4.21
N PHE A 89 -11.97 -23.30 4.35
CA PHE A 89 -12.28 -24.67 4.76
C PHE A 89 -12.73 -24.78 6.22
N LYS A 90 -12.29 -23.86 7.07
CA LYS A 90 -12.77 -23.77 8.45
C LYS A 90 -14.16 -23.11 8.56
N GLY A 91 -14.64 -22.51 7.48
CA GLY A 91 -15.91 -21.79 7.49
C GLY A 91 -15.85 -20.37 8.06
N ASP A 92 -14.63 -19.83 8.28
CA ASP A 92 -14.46 -18.49 8.84
C ASP A 92 -14.72 -17.36 7.81
N ILE A 93 -14.77 -17.70 6.52
CA ILE A 93 -15.10 -16.75 5.44
C ILE A 93 -16.45 -17.15 4.86
N PRO A 94 -17.53 -16.42 5.20
CA PRO A 94 -18.87 -16.79 4.72
C PRO A 94 -19.00 -16.57 3.21
N GLY A 95 -19.76 -17.45 2.55
CA GLY A 95 -20.06 -17.34 1.13
C GLY A 95 -18.95 -17.80 0.19
N VAL A 96 -17.81 -18.25 0.71
CA VAL A 96 -16.70 -18.76 -0.11
C VAL A 96 -16.81 -20.28 -0.20
N VAL A 97 -16.90 -20.78 -1.43
CA VAL A 97 -16.98 -22.21 -1.71
C VAL A 97 -15.90 -22.61 -2.71
N LYS A 98 -15.48 -23.87 -2.64
CA LYS A 98 -14.48 -24.38 -3.58
C LYS A 98 -15.12 -24.54 -4.96
N ALA A 99 -14.50 -23.96 -5.97
CA ALA A 99 -14.92 -24.13 -7.34
C ALA A 99 -14.44 -25.49 -7.89
N SER A 100 -15.29 -26.17 -8.64
CA SER A 100 -14.99 -27.48 -9.22
C SER A 100 -15.31 -27.52 -10.71
N TRP A 101 -14.77 -26.57 -11.47
CA TRP A 101 -14.88 -26.62 -12.93
C TRP A 101 -13.56 -26.90 -13.61
#